data_81b66bee2eba8b2d9bc3ed7da9490baa
#
_entry.id   81b66bee2eba8b2d9bc3ed7da9490baa
#
_cell.length_a   1.000
_cell.length_b   1.000
_cell.length_c   1.000
_cell.angle_alpha   90.00
_cell.angle_beta   90.00
_cell.angle_gamma   90.00
#
_symmetry.space_group_name_H-M   'P 1'
#
loop_
_entity.id
_entity.type
_entity.pdbx_description
1 polymer ?
#
loop_
_entity_poly.entity_id
_entity_poly.type
_entity_poly.pdbx_seq_one_letter_code
_entity_poly.pdbx_strand_id
1 'polypeptide(L)'
;MAAVLTSDITSAGAGLHGGVRSRELIPLLTKLKWTLWKRSFRKNVGKLVGTIFGVLYGVGGLVGITIALFVTALATGSGDTFGLILRGCGAAVVLAWLILPLFAFGLDDTLDPRRLALFPHPARVLQPGLFLASAISLPALFTVLGVLAATVAEVLWLLTAAEGALRIIGSLILLLPANLGAVTLCLLLPRAILAHGAVRSSSRRTRELGGVLGMGAMLAVIYGFSVAMQSLNDTTIDLVVKYVGVAIEVFSWTPLGALFSAPLDVAQGQWPTALARLVIGVASIVLVWLWWRRSTDLALRSALIGDASSGDAKVTALVPRFVRASAFGASMGRALR
;
A
#
# COMPACT_ATOMS: atom_id res chain seq x y z
N MET A 1 -44.53 -31.26 13.29
CA MET A 1 -44.46 -29.78 13.23
C MET A 1 -43.06 -29.25 13.23
N ALA A 2 -42.07 -29.87 13.89
CA ALA A 2 -40.66 -29.47 13.86
C ALA A 2 -39.94 -29.71 12.51
N ALA A 3 -40.32 -30.76 11.75
CA ALA A 3 -39.69 -31.10 10.46
C ALA A 3 -40.04 -30.13 9.31
N VAL A 4 -41.15 -29.43 9.40
CA VAL A 4 -41.57 -28.43 8.39
C VAL A 4 -40.80 -27.11 8.55
N LEU A 5 -40.46 -26.71 9.78
CA LEU A 5 -39.71 -25.50 10.06
C LEU A 5 -38.23 -25.63 9.66
N THR A 6 -37.65 -26.86 9.69
CA THR A 6 -36.26 -27.07 9.24
C THR A 6 -36.10 -27.06 7.72
N SER A 7 -37.15 -27.47 6.96
CA SER A 7 -37.13 -27.40 5.51
C SER A 7 -37.21 -25.96 4.98
N ASP A 8 -37.96 -25.11 5.64
CA ASP A 8 -38.13 -23.69 5.23
C ASP A 8 -36.86 -22.86 5.54
N ILE A 9 -36.15 -23.16 6.62
CA ILE A 9 -34.87 -22.49 6.93
C ILE A 9 -33.77 -22.90 5.96
N THR A 10 -33.74 -24.17 5.52
CA THR A 10 -32.79 -24.64 4.53
C THR A 10 -33.09 -24.12 3.12
N SER A 11 -34.33 -23.98 2.73
CA SER A 11 -34.73 -23.42 1.44
C SER A 11 -34.55 -21.89 1.38
N ALA A 12 -34.81 -21.16 2.48
CA ALA A 12 -34.50 -19.75 2.59
C ALA A 12 -33.00 -19.46 2.55
N GLY A 13 -32.16 -20.34 3.12
CA GLY A 13 -30.69 -20.25 3.04
C GLY A 13 -30.14 -20.53 1.64
N ALA A 14 -30.79 -21.40 0.86
CA ALA A 14 -30.38 -21.73 -0.49
C ALA A 14 -30.71 -20.61 -1.52
N GLY A 15 -31.79 -19.85 -1.28
CA GLY A 15 -32.20 -18.72 -2.13
C GLY A 15 -31.32 -17.46 -1.99
N LEU A 16 -30.61 -17.32 -0.87
CA LEU A 16 -29.68 -16.21 -0.62
C LEU A 16 -28.26 -16.45 -1.21
N HIS A 17 -28.01 -17.64 -1.76
CA HIS A 17 -26.76 -17.99 -2.43
C HIS A 17 -26.75 -17.69 -3.94
N GLY A 18 -27.60 -16.79 -4.41
CA GLY A 18 -27.40 -16.11 -5.69
C GLY A 18 -26.05 -15.38 -5.62
N GLY A 19 -24.95 -16.08 -6.02
CA GLY A 19 -23.58 -15.64 -5.81
C GLY A 19 -23.35 -14.28 -6.43
N VAL A 20 -23.39 -13.23 -5.62
CA VAL A 20 -22.99 -11.89 -6.02
C VAL A 20 -21.57 -12.00 -6.60
N ARG A 21 -21.46 -11.76 -7.89
CA ARG A 21 -20.17 -11.87 -8.59
C ARG A 21 -19.28 -10.70 -8.16
N SER A 22 -17.98 -10.93 -8.11
CA SER A 22 -16.99 -9.86 -7.80
C SER A 22 -17.22 -8.60 -8.63
N ARG A 23 -17.68 -8.74 -9.88
CA ARG A 23 -17.96 -7.62 -10.80
C ARG A 23 -19.04 -6.68 -10.30
N GLU A 24 -20.01 -7.15 -9.53
CA GLU A 24 -21.10 -6.35 -8.97
C GLU A 24 -20.66 -5.62 -7.70
N LEU A 25 -19.74 -6.21 -6.92
CA LEU A 25 -19.20 -5.60 -5.71
C LEU A 25 -18.18 -4.49 -5.98
N ILE A 26 -17.45 -4.55 -7.08
CA ILE A 26 -16.44 -3.56 -7.46
C ILE A 26 -17.03 -2.13 -7.47
N PRO A 27 -18.09 -1.81 -8.24
CA PRO A 27 -18.64 -0.45 -8.28
C PRO A 27 -19.25 -0.02 -6.94
N LEU A 28 -19.80 -0.96 -6.17
CA LEU A 28 -20.36 -0.67 -4.86
C LEU A 28 -19.26 -0.28 -3.86
N LEU A 29 -18.17 -1.03 -3.79
CA LEU A 29 -17.04 -0.75 -2.88
C LEU A 29 -16.30 0.54 -3.28
N THR A 30 -16.12 0.80 -4.56
CA THR A 30 -15.50 2.05 -5.05
C THR A 30 -16.38 3.26 -4.76
N LYS A 31 -17.70 3.18 -4.97
CA LYS A 31 -18.66 4.23 -4.65
C LYS A 31 -18.73 4.48 -3.13
N LEU A 32 -18.74 3.41 -2.34
CA LEU A 32 -18.70 3.49 -0.88
C LEU A 32 -17.43 4.22 -0.42
N LYS A 33 -16.25 3.81 -0.92
CA LYS A 33 -14.96 4.44 -0.61
C LYS A 33 -14.98 5.93 -0.94
N TRP A 34 -15.41 6.29 -2.15
CA TRP A 34 -15.52 7.69 -2.59
C TRP A 34 -16.42 8.51 -1.68
N THR A 35 -17.58 7.97 -1.30
CA THR A 35 -18.55 8.65 -0.41
C THR A 35 -17.97 8.84 1.00
N LEU A 36 -17.32 7.81 1.55
CA LEU A 36 -16.68 7.87 2.87
C LEU A 36 -15.53 8.87 2.87
N TRP A 37 -14.70 8.85 1.83
CA TRP A 37 -13.58 9.78 1.65
C TRP A 37 -14.08 11.23 1.63
N LYS A 38 -15.08 11.53 0.79
CA LYS A 38 -15.68 12.86 0.70
C LYS A 38 -16.28 13.35 2.03
N ARG A 39 -16.96 12.47 2.77
CA ARG A 39 -17.56 12.79 4.08
C ARG A 39 -16.50 12.99 5.17
N SER A 40 -15.36 12.34 5.08
CA SER A 40 -14.27 12.42 6.05
C SER A 40 -13.71 13.84 6.21
N PHE A 41 -13.69 14.63 5.13
CA PHE A 41 -13.20 16.01 5.16
C PHE A 41 -14.14 16.98 5.89
N ARG A 42 -15.44 16.69 5.91
CA ARG A 42 -16.42 17.59 6.57
C ARG A 42 -16.39 17.51 8.10
N LYS A 43 -15.85 16.45 8.67
CA LYS A 43 -15.94 16.18 10.12
C LYS A 43 -14.65 16.42 10.90
N ASN A 44 -13.50 16.56 10.23
CA ASN A 44 -12.21 16.61 10.91
C ASN A 44 -11.27 17.63 10.25
N VAL A 45 -11.15 18.80 10.88
CA VAL A 45 -10.27 19.91 10.41
C VAL A 45 -8.80 19.49 10.38
N GLY A 46 -8.33 18.72 11.37
CA GLY A 46 -6.95 18.22 11.39
C GLY A 46 -6.63 17.34 10.18
N LYS A 47 -7.60 16.51 9.75
CA LYS A 47 -7.45 15.70 8.54
C LYS A 47 -7.42 16.57 7.27
N LEU A 48 -8.20 17.64 7.23
CA LEU A 48 -8.19 18.60 6.11
C LEU A 48 -6.82 19.28 6.00
N VAL A 49 -6.32 19.83 7.11
CA VAL A 49 -4.99 20.48 7.18
C VAL A 49 -3.88 19.50 6.78
N GLY A 50 -3.86 18.31 7.38
CA GLY A 50 -2.88 17.27 7.02
C GLY A 50 -2.93 16.87 5.53
N THR A 51 -4.14 16.85 4.95
CA THR A 51 -4.30 16.59 3.51
C THR A 51 -3.75 17.72 2.65
N ILE A 52 -3.97 18.99 3.02
CA ILE A 52 -3.43 20.16 2.28
C ILE A 52 -1.89 20.09 2.28
N PHE A 53 -1.27 19.88 3.44
CA PHE A 53 0.19 19.70 3.52
C PHE A 53 0.66 18.48 2.70
N GLY A 54 -0.04 17.35 2.80
CA GLY A 54 0.26 16.16 2.00
C GLY A 54 0.19 16.40 0.50
N VAL A 55 -0.79 17.19 0.04
CA VAL A 55 -0.90 17.60 -1.39
C VAL A 55 0.24 18.51 -1.76
N LEU A 56 0.55 19.52 -0.95
CA LEU A 56 1.61 20.50 -1.23
C LEU A 56 2.98 19.80 -1.36
N TYR A 57 3.34 18.98 -0.38
CA TYR A 57 4.59 18.20 -0.42
C TYR A 57 4.58 17.13 -1.52
N GLY A 58 3.42 16.50 -1.76
CA GLY A 58 3.26 15.52 -2.83
C GLY A 58 3.45 16.12 -4.21
N VAL A 59 2.87 17.30 -4.46
CA VAL A 59 3.07 18.04 -5.72
C VAL A 59 4.53 18.49 -5.86
N GLY A 60 5.11 19.05 -4.80
CA GLY A 60 6.53 19.48 -4.82
C GLY A 60 7.47 18.30 -5.12
N GLY A 61 7.28 17.17 -4.45
CA GLY A 61 8.05 15.95 -4.71
C GLY A 61 7.86 15.40 -6.12
N LEU A 62 6.61 15.36 -6.61
CA LEU A 62 6.30 14.90 -7.96
C LEU A 62 6.98 15.79 -9.01
N VAL A 63 6.89 17.12 -8.86
CA VAL A 63 7.54 18.08 -9.77
C VAL A 63 9.06 17.91 -9.73
N GLY A 64 9.66 17.83 -8.54
CA GLY A 64 11.11 17.63 -8.39
C GLY A 64 11.61 16.34 -9.04
N ILE A 65 10.96 15.21 -8.80
CA ILE A 65 11.29 13.92 -9.43
C ILE A 65 11.09 13.99 -10.95
N THR A 66 10.00 14.59 -11.40
CA THR A 66 9.72 14.76 -12.85
C THR A 66 10.83 15.56 -13.53
N ILE A 67 11.21 16.70 -12.96
CA ILE A 67 12.30 17.53 -13.50
C ILE A 67 13.61 16.73 -13.55
N ALA A 68 13.97 16.03 -12.48
CA ALA A 68 15.19 15.21 -12.43
C ALA A 68 15.21 14.14 -13.51
N LEU A 69 14.09 13.42 -13.70
CA LEU A 69 13.96 12.38 -14.72
C LEU A 69 14.04 12.95 -16.13
N PHE A 70 13.36 14.08 -16.42
CA PHE A 70 13.36 14.67 -17.75
C PHE A 70 14.73 15.28 -18.10
N VAL A 71 15.36 16.00 -17.16
CA VAL A 71 16.68 16.60 -17.36
C VAL A 71 17.71 15.50 -17.66
N THR A 72 17.71 14.42 -16.89
CA THR A 72 18.67 13.32 -17.12
C THR A 72 18.34 12.47 -18.34
N ALA A 73 17.07 12.35 -18.72
CA ALA A 73 16.67 11.66 -19.95
C ALA A 73 17.14 12.40 -21.22
N LEU A 74 17.18 13.74 -21.17
CA LEU A 74 17.55 14.58 -22.30
C LEU A 74 19.04 14.92 -22.32
N ALA A 75 19.76 14.73 -21.22
CA ALA A 75 21.20 15.02 -21.16
C ALA A 75 22.00 13.97 -21.96
N THR A 76 22.77 14.43 -22.91
CA THR A 76 23.63 13.57 -23.75
C THR A 76 24.67 12.85 -22.89
N GLY A 77 24.82 11.54 -23.07
CA GLY A 77 25.77 10.71 -22.30
C GLY A 77 25.35 10.34 -20.87
N SER A 78 24.11 10.64 -20.47
CA SER A 78 23.62 10.42 -19.11
C SER A 78 22.95 9.05 -18.88
N GLY A 79 23.13 8.08 -19.76
CA GLY A 79 22.43 6.77 -19.70
C GLY A 79 22.57 6.07 -18.35
N ASP A 80 23.75 6.05 -17.77
CA ASP A 80 23.98 5.45 -16.45
C ASP A 80 23.32 6.28 -15.34
N THR A 81 23.39 7.62 -15.43
CA THR A 81 22.77 8.53 -14.46
C THR A 81 21.25 8.46 -14.51
N PHE A 82 20.65 8.46 -15.71
CA PHE A 82 19.22 8.29 -15.88
C PHE A 82 18.73 6.97 -15.29
N GLY A 83 19.42 5.86 -15.62
CA GLY A 83 19.10 4.54 -15.10
C GLY A 83 19.21 4.46 -13.59
N LEU A 84 20.23 5.09 -12.98
CA LEU A 84 20.40 5.16 -11.53
C LEU A 84 19.23 5.91 -10.86
N ILE A 85 18.87 7.08 -11.38
CA ILE A 85 17.78 7.89 -10.84
C ILE A 85 16.45 7.17 -10.98
N LEU A 86 16.15 6.59 -12.14
CA LEU A 86 14.89 5.89 -12.36
C LEU A 86 14.74 4.68 -11.44
N ARG A 87 15.76 3.81 -11.34
CA ARG A 87 15.79 2.67 -10.43
C ARG A 87 15.69 3.11 -8.97
N GLY A 88 16.40 4.16 -8.59
CA GLY A 88 16.40 4.72 -7.24
C GLY A 88 15.03 5.29 -6.86
N CYS A 89 14.43 6.10 -7.72
CA CYS A 89 13.07 6.62 -7.52
C CYS A 89 12.04 5.50 -7.44
N GLY A 90 12.12 4.52 -8.34
CA GLY A 90 11.22 3.36 -8.32
C GLY A 90 11.32 2.57 -7.01
N ALA A 91 12.53 2.24 -6.58
CA ALA A 91 12.76 1.55 -5.31
C ALA A 91 12.28 2.37 -4.11
N ALA A 92 12.54 3.68 -4.10
CA ALA A 92 12.10 4.59 -3.04
C ALA A 92 10.56 4.66 -2.95
N VAL A 93 9.86 4.70 -4.08
CA VAL A 93 8.38 4.70 -4.11
C VAL A 93 7.82 3.42 -3.52
N VAL A 94 8.32 2.24 -3.91
CA VAL A 94 7.84 0.96 -3.36
C VAL A 94 8.20 0.84 -1.88
N LEU A 95 9.39 1.29 -1.47
CA LEU A 95 9.80 1.33 -0.07
C LEU A 95 8.91 2.27 0.75
N ALA A 96 8.56 3.44 0.21
CA ALA A 96 7.62 4.36 0.85
C ALA A 96 6.26 3.68 1.07
N TRP A 97 5.74 2.94 0.08
CA TRP A 97 4.49 2.19 0.22
C TRP A 97 4.58 1.02 1.22
N LEU A 98 5.76 0.46 1.44
CA LEU A 98 6.01 -0.54 2.47
C LEU A 98 5.98 0.10 3.87
N ILE A 99 6.58 1.28 4.01
CA ILE A 99 6.79 1.97 5.28
C ILE A 99 5.58 2.81 5.70
N LEU A 100 4.93 3.54 4.77
CA LEU A 100 3.80 4.43 5.04
C LEU A 100 2.68 3.80 5.87
N PRO A 101 2.25 2.54 5.64
CA PRO A 101 1.21 1.93 6.45
C PRO A 101 1.59 1.74 7.92
N LEU A 102 2.90 1.63 8.22
CA LEU A 102 3.39 1.47 9.58
C LEU A 102 3.20 2.76 10.40
N PHE A 103 3.27 3.93 9.73
CA PHE A 103 3.10 5.23 10.35
C PHE A 103 1.66 5.74 10.27
N ALA A 104 0.95 5.37 9.23
CA ALA A 104 -0.38 5.86 8.92
C ALA A 104 -1.49 5.01 9.57
N PHE A 105 -1.21 4.36 10.71
CA PHE A 105 -2.24 3.64 11.46
C PHE A 105 -3.45 4.55 11.73
N GLY A 106 -4.54 4.33 10.99
CA GLY A 106 -5.79 5.09 11.09
C GLY A 106 -6.11 6.05 9.94
N LEU A 107 -5.20 6.29 8.98
CA LEU A 107 -5.50 7.19 7.86
C LEU A 107 -6.47 6.60 6.83
N ASP A 108 -6.60 5.28 6.75
CA ASP A 108 -7.46 4.62 5.76
C ASP A 108 -8.30 3.46 6.31
N ASP A 109 -8.84 3.62 7.51
CA ASP A 109 -9.75 2.66 8.20
C ASP A 109 -11.15 2.56 7.54
N THR A 110 -11.33 3.18 6.35
CA THR A 110 -12.65 3.31 5.73
C THR A 110 -13.21 1.98 5.21
N LEU A 111 -12.35 1.02 4.87
CA LEU A 111 -12.72 -0.31 4.39
C LEU A 111 -11.97 -1.41 5.17
N ASP A 112 -12.16 -1.44 6.50
CA ASP A 112 -11.64 -2.52 7.34
C ASP A 112 -12.36 -3.83 6.98
N PRO A 113 -11.64 -4.91 6.59
CA PRO A 113 -12.22 -6.22 6.32
C PRO A 113 -13.08 -6.75 7.47
N ARG A 114 -12.76 -6.42 8.72
CA ARG A 114 -13.53 -6.84 9.90
C ARG A 114 -14.96 -6.30 9.88
N ARG A 115 -15.18 -5.06 9.41
CA ARG A 115 -16.51 -4.49 9.25
C ARG A 115 -17.31 -5.16 8.14
N LEU A 116 -16.61 -5.75 7.18
CA LEU A 116 -17.21 -6.52 6.08
C LEU A 116 -17.50 -7.98 6.47
N ALA A 117 -17.03 -8.44 7.64
CA ALA A 117 -17.32 -9.79 8.15
C ALA A 117 -18.82 -10.05 8.40
N LEU A 118 -19.62 -8.98 8.60
CA LEU A 118 -21.08 -9.06 8.71
C LEU A 118 -21.75 -9.49 7.38
N PHE A 119 -21.03 -9.37 6.26
CA PHE A 119 -21.53 -9.80 4.95
C PHE A 119 -20.93 -11.15 4.58
N PRO A 120 -21.74 -12.18 4.25
CA PRO A 120 -21.28 -13.56 4.04
C PRO A 120 -20.60 -13.73 2.68
N HIS A 121 -19.55 -12.95 2.41
CA HIS A 121 -18.80 -13.05 1.16
C HIS A 121 -17.36 -13.52 1.41
N PRO A 122 -16.87 -14.53 0.66
CA PRO A 122 -15.51 -15.00 0.79
C PRO A 122 -14.51 -13.91 0.35
N ALA A 123 -13.31 -13.91 0.95
CA ALA A 123 -12.27 -12.92 0.64
C ALA A 123 -11.96 -12.82 -0.85
N ARG A 124 -11.98 -13.94 -1.59
CA ARG A 124 -11.72 -13.96 -3.05
C ARG A 124 -12.70 -13.10 -3.86
N VAL A 125 -13.92 -12.91 -3.38
CA VAL A 125 -14.95 -12.10 -4.06
C VAL A 125 -14.81 -10.63 -3.69
N LEU A 126 -14.43 -10.32 -2.44
CA LEU A 126 -14.21 -8.98 -1.93
C LEU A 126 -12.89 -8.36 -2.38
N GLN A 127 -11.85 -9.17 -2.52
CA GLN A 127 -10.47 -8.73 -2.75
C GLN A 127 -10.28 -7.83 -3.98
N PRO A 128 -10.83 -8.13 -5.19
CA PRO A 128 -10.67 -7.24 -6.34
C PRO A 128 -11.30 -5.87 -6.12
N GLY A 129 -12.48 -5.82 -5.48
CA GLY A 129 -13.15 -4.57 -5.15
C GLY A 129 -12.40 -3.74 -4.11
N LEU A 130 -11.82 -4.39 -3.09
CA LEU A 130 -10.97 -3.73 -2.09
C LEU A 130 -9.68 -3.22 -2.70
N PHE A 131 -9.10 -3.95 -3.66
CA PHE A 131 -7.92 -3.52 -4.40
C PHE A 131 -8.19 -2.25 -5.21
N LEU A 132 -9.23 -2.25 -6.04
CA LEU A 132 -9.61 -1.08 -6.84
C LEU A 132 -10.03 0.11 -5.97
N ALA A 133 -10.74 -0.13 -4.88
CA ALA A 133 -11.05 0.91 -3.92
C ALA A 133 -9.78 1.53 -3.28
N SER A 134 -8.67 0.78 -3.15
CA SER A 134 -7.41 1.30 -2.62
C SER A 134 -6.74 2.31 -3.55
N ALA A 135 -6.96 2.20 -4.86
CA ALA A 135 -6.46 3.15 -5.85
C ALA A 135 -7.10 4.54 -5.69
N ILE A 136 -8.26 4.63 -4.99
CA ILE A 136 -8.91 5.90 -4.69
C ILE A 136 -8.31 6.48 -3.40
N SER A 137 -7.08 6.98 -3.51
CA SER A 137 -6.38 7.68 -2.43
C SER A 137 -5.38 8.68 -3.01
N LEU A 138 -5.07 9.75 -2.26
CA LEU A 138 -4.09 10.75 -2.72
C LEU A 138 -2.70 10.15 -2.98
N PRO A 139 -2.15 9.31 -2.09
CA PRO A 139 -0.86 8.68 -2.37
C PRO A 139 -0.88 7.82 -3.64
N ALA A 140 -1.97 7.08 -3.90
CA ALA A 140 -2.11 6.29 -5.12
C ALA A 140 -2.14 7.19 -6.36
N LEU A 141 -2.86 8.31 -6.31
CA LEU A 141 -2.91 9.27 -7.42
C LEU A 141 -1.52 9.83 -7.72
N PHE A 142 -0.76 10.29 -6.70
CA PHE A 142 0.61 10.78 -6.90
C PHE A 142 1.55 9.69 -7.43
N THR A 143 1.39 8.44 -6.96
CA THR A 143 2.18 7.32 -7.48
C THR A 143 1.89 7.07 -8.96
N VAL A 144 0.62 7.05 -9.37
CA VAL A 144 0.24 6.86 -10.78
C VAL A 144 0.78 8.01 -11.63
N LEU A 145 0.65 9.26 -11.18
CA LEU A 145 1.18 10.42 -11.90
C LEU A 145 2.72 10.37 -11.99
N GLY A 146 3.40 9.99 -10.92
CA GLY A 146 4.86 9.83 -10.91
C GLY A 146 5.34 8.72 -11.85
N VAL A 147 4.65 7.58 -11.87
CA VAL A 147 4.96 6.48 -12.78
C VAL A 147 4.66 6.86 -14.23
N LEU A 148 3.60 7.63 -14.51
CA LEU A 148 3.34 8.17 -15.84
C LEU A 148 4.45 9.12 -16.28
N ALA A 149 4.89 10.04 -15.42
CA ALA A 149 6.00 10.93 -15.71
C ALA A 149 7.30 10.15 -15.97
N ALA A 150 7.60 9.15 -15.16
CA ALA A 150 8.73 8.25 -15.35
C ALA A 150 8.63 7.48 -16.68
N THR A 151 7.46 6.97 -17.03
CA THR A 151 7.20 6.29 -18.31
C THR A 151 7.49 7.21 -19.51
N VAL A 152 7.04 8.47 -19.45
CA VAL A 152 7.31 9.45 -20.51
C VAL A 152 8.81 9.78 -20.59
N ALA A 153 9.48 9.98 -19.45
CA ALA A 153 10.90 10.25 -19.42
C ALA A 153 11.73 9.06 -19.97
N GLU A 154 11.31 7.83 -19.65
CA GLU A 154 11.95 6.61 -20.16
C GLU A 154 11.77 6.44 -21.68
N VAL A 155 10.57 6.76 -22.21
CA VAL A 155 10.34 6.80 -23.66
C VAL A 155 11.24 7.84 -24.33
N LEU A 156 11.35 9.04 -23.77
CA LEU A 156 12.22 10.09 -24.30
C LEU A 156 13.68 9.61 -24.30
N TRP A 157 14.15 9.04 -23.22
CA TRP A 157 15.51 8.49 -23.13
C TRP A 157 15.75 7.37 -24.15
N LEU A 158 14.78 6.44 -24.32
CA LEU A 158 14.86 5.37 -25.31
C LEU A 158 15.00 5.91 -26.75
N LEU A 159 14.29 6.99 -27.07
CA LEU A 159 14.32 7.60 -28.42
C LEU A 159 15.59 8.40 -28.67
N THR A 160 16.26 8.91 -27.63
CA THR A 160 17.44 9.77 -27.77
C THR A 160 18.77 9.08 -27.51
N ALA A 161 18.80 8.08 -26.62
CA ALA A 161 20.04 7.50 -26.13
C ALA A 161 20.19 5.99 -26.34
N ALA A 162 19.07 5.27 -26.61
CA ALA A 162 19.15 3.82 -26.79
C ALA A 162 19.55 3.46 -28.22
N GLU A 163 20.40 2.44 -28.34
CA GLU A 163 20.90 1.95 -29.61
C GLU A 163 20.24 0.60 -29.98
N GLY A 164 19.86 0.47 -31.25
CA GLY A 164 19.32 -0.76 -31.84
C GLY A 164 17.79 -0.89 -31.72
N ALA A 165 17.12 -1.02 -32.87
CA ALA A 165 15.67 -1.10 -32.96
C ALA A 165 15.05 -2.19 -32.09
N LEU A 166 15.68 -3.37 -32.01
CA LEU A 166 15.19 -4.50 -31.20
C LEU A 166 15.14 -4.17 -29.70
N ARG A 167 16.15 -3.46 -29.16
CA ARG A 167 16.23 -3.03 -27.76
C ARG A 167 15.16 -2.00 -27.46
N ILE A 168 14.99 -1.01 -28.34
CA ILE A 168 13.97 0.04 -28.21
C ILE A 168 12.58 -0.58 -28.22
N ILE A 169 12.25 -1.41 -29.20
CA ILE A 169 10.93 -2.06 -29.31
C ILE A 169 10.69 -2.98 -28.10
N GLY A 170 11.65 -3.81 -27.73
CA GLY A 170 11.54 -4.70 -26.58
C GLY A 170 11.29 -3.96 -25.28
N SER A 171 12.03 -2.87 -25.03
CA SER A 171 11.84 -2.01 -23.86
C SER A 171 10.47 -1.34 -23.87
N LEU A 172 10.01 -0.76 -24.98
CA LEU A 172 8.70 -0.15 -25.11
C LEU A 172 7.55 -1.13 -24.86
N ILE A 173 7.65 -2.37 -25.36
CA ILE A 173 6.66 -3.41 -25.09
C ILE A 173 6.59 -3.75 -23.61
N LEU A 174 7.75 -3.83 -22.94
CA LEU A 174 7.82 -4.20 -21.54
C LEU A 174 7.47 -3.05 -20.58
N LEU A 175 7.65 -1.79 -21.00
CA LEU A 175 7.50 -0.59 -20.20
C LEU A 175 6.13 -0.48 -19.52
N LEU A 176 5.06 -0.57 -20.27
CA LEU A 176 3.69 -0.46 -19.72
C LEU A 176 3.35 -1.60 -18.75
N PRO A 177 3.53 -2.90 -19.08
CA PRO A 177 3.20 -3.97 -18.14
C PRO A 177 4.11 -3.95 -16.89
N ALA A 178 5.38 -3.58 -17.00
CA ALA A 178 6.28 -3.46 -15.87
C ALA A 178 5.86 -2.33 -14.92
N ASN A 179 5.58 -1.14 -15.45
CA ASN A 179 5.13 0.00 -14.67
C ASN A 179 3.74 -0.22 -14.02
N LEU A 180 2.80 -0.84 -14.73
CA LEU A 180 1.51 -1.25 -14.16
C LEU A 180 1.69 -2.30 -13.05
N GLY A 181 2.61 -3.24 -13.24
CA GLY A 181 2.98 -4.21 -12.21
C GLY A 181 3.56 -3.54 -10.98
N ALA A 182 4.44 -2.56 -11.15
CA ALA A 182 5.03 -1.79 -10.04
C ALA A 182 3.97 -1.01 -9.25
N VAL A 183 3.05 -0.31 -9.92
CA VAL A 183 1.90 0.36 -9.27
C VAL A 183 1.03 -0.66 -8.53
N THR A 184 0.76 -1.81 -9.15
CA THR A 184 0.00 -2.89 -8.52
C THR A 184 0.68 -3.35 -7.23
N LEU A 185 1.99 -3.56 -7.24
CA LEU A 185 2.76 -3.94 -6.05
C LEU A 185 2.70 -2.87 -4.95
N CYS A 186 2.83 -1.59 -5.31
CA CYS A 186 2.69 -0.46 -4.39
C CYS A 186 1.33 -0.46 -3.67
N LEU A 187 0.26 -0.78 -4.38
CA LEU A 187 -1.09 -0.82 -3.80
C LEU A 187 -1.36 -2.09 -2.98
N LEU A 188 -0.74 -3.22 -3.36
CA LEU A 188 -0.93 -4.51 -2.69
C LEU A 188 -0.18 -4.62 -1.37
N LEU A 189 1.08 -4.16 -1.31
CA LEU A 189 1.95 -4.31 -0.14
C LEU A 189 1.30 -3.78 1.15
N PRO A 190 0.83 -2.54 1.22
CA PRO A 190 0.22 -2.01 2.44
C PRO A 190 -1.04 -2.79 2.83
N ARG A 191 -1.82 -3.27 1.87
CA ARG A 191 -3.03 -4.06 2.13
C ARG A 191 -2.71 -5.42 2.75
N ALA A 192 -1.68 -6.09 2.25
CA ALA A 192 -1.22 -7.36 2.80
C ALA A 192 -0.69 -7.18 4.24
N ILE A 193 0.11 -6.14 4.46
CA ILE A 193 0.68 -5.83 5.78
C ILE A 193 -0.41 -5.48 6.78
N LEU A 194 -1.34 -4.59 6.43
CA LEU A 194 -2.43 -4.17 7.32
C LEU A 194 -3.38 -5.33 7.63
N ALA A 195 -3.74 -6.15 6.64
CA ALA A 195 -4.57 -7.33 6.86
C ALA A 195 -3.89 -8.35 7.78
N HIS A 196 -2.57 -8.57 7.60
CA HIS A 196 -1.79 -9.46 8.46
C HIS A 196 -1.64 -8.91 9.88
N GLY A 197 -1.36 -7.62 10.00
CA GLY A 197 -1.28 -6.92 11.29
C GLY A 197 -2.60 -6.95 12.05
N ALA A 198 -3.73 -6.82 11.36
CA ALA A 198 -5.06 -6.90 11.94
C ALA A 198 -5.34 -8.26 12.60
N VAL A 199 -4.80 -9.36 12.07
CA VAL A 199 -4.93 -10.71 12.68
C VAL A 199 -4.08 -10.84 13.95
N ARG A 200 -2.86 -10.27 13.95
CA ARG A 200 -1.88 -10.45 15.03
C ARG A 200 -1.99 -9.44 16.17
N SER A 201 -2.35 -8.19 15.88
CA SER A 201 -2.37 -7.12 16.88
C SER A 201 -3.74 -7.00 17.56
N SER A 202 -4.01 -7.83 18.55
CA SER A 202 -5.16 -7.65 19.44
C SER A 202 -4.90 -6.59 20.54
N SER A 203 -3.63 -6.19 20.79
CA SER A 203 -3.31 -5.27 21.86
C SER A 203 -3.11 -3.82 21.37
N ARG A 204 -3.78 -2.88 22.03
CA ARG A 204 -3.64 -1.43 21.86
C ARG A 204 -2.17 -0.98 22.00
N ARG A 205 -1.46 -1.57 22.96
CA ARG A 205 -0.05 -1.25 23.27
C ARG A 205 0.90 -1.51 22.09
N THR A 206 0.70 -2.61 21.34
CA THR A 206 1.52 -2.93 20.15
C THR A 206 1.32 -1.91 19.03
N ARG A 207 0.08 -1.39 18.87
CA ARG A 207 -0.22 -0.36 17.88
C ARG A 207 0.42 0.98 18.23
N GLU A 208 0.34 1.39 19.50
CA GLU A 208 0.94 2.64 19.99
C GLU A 208 2.47 2.61 19.90
N LEU A 209 3.10 1.50 20.31
CA LEU A 209 4.56 1.30 20.18
C LEU A 209 5.01 1.29 18.71
N GLY A 210 4.26 0.66 17.82
CA GLY A 210 4.54 0.67 16.38
C GLY A 210 4.54 2.09 15.81
N GLY A 211 3.56 2.92 16.20
CA GLY A 211 3.48 4.32 15.79
C GLY A 211 4.67 5.16 16.29
N VAL A 212 5.03 5.02 17.58
CA VAL A 212 6.17 5.75 18.19
C VAL A 212 7.50 5.33 17.57
N LEU A 213 7.74 4.01 17.45
CA LEU A 213 8.97 3.50 16.83
C LEU A 213 9.07 3.92 15.37
N GLY A 214 7.95 3.90 14.69
CA GLY A 214 7.87 4.34 13.33
C GLY A 214 8.22 5.83 13.17
N MET A 215 7.62 6.70 13.95
CA MET A 215 7.92 8.13 13.94
C MET A 215 9.39 8.40 14.29
N GLY A 216 9.93 7.68 15.28
CA GLY A 216 11.35 7.74 15.63
C GLY A 216 12.27 7.35 14.48
N ALA A 217 11.96 6.25 13.77
CA ALA A 217 12.71 5.81 12.60
C ALA A 217 12.66 6.85 11.45
N MET A 218 11.48 7.43 11.19
CA MET A 218 11.33 8.49 10.20
C MET A 218 12.18 9.73 10.53
N LEU A 219 12.13 10.19 11.79
CA LEU A 219 12.95 11.31 12.23
C LEU A 219 14.44 11.00 12.13
N ALA A 220 14.86 9.78 12.48
CA ALA A 220 16.24 9.33 12.32
C ALA A 220 16.71 9.34 10.86
N VAL A 221 15.84 8.90 9.92
CA VAL A 221 16.14 8.96 8.49
C VAL A 221 16.26 10.41 8.00
N ILE A 222 15.30 11.29 8.37
CA ILE A 222 15.33 12.71 7.98
C ILE A 222 16.58 13.40 8.55
N TYR A 223 16.87 13.17 9.83
CA TYR A 223 18.03 13.76 10.48
C TYR A 223 19.33 13.21 9.88
N GLY A 224 19.44 11.90 9.70
CA GLY A 224 20.60 11.27 9.07
C GLY A 224 20.85 11.79 7.64
N PHE A 225 19.78 11.96 6.85
CA PHE A 225 19.86 12.57 5.53
C PHE A 225 20.33 14.02 5.60
N SER A 226 19.80 14.82 6.54
CA SER A 226 20.19 16.21 6.73
C SER A 226 21.68 16.35 7.12
N VAL A 227 22.16 15.50 8.04
CA VAL A 227 23.57 15.47 8.44
C VAL A 227 24.46 15.03 7.26
N ALA A 228 24.05 14.00 6.53
CA ALA A 228 24.76 13.55 5.33
C ALA A 228 24.89 14.67 4.30
N MET A 229 23.81 15.42 4.04
CA MET A 229 23.83 16.54 3.09
C MET A 229 24.72 17.71 3.56
N GLN A 230 24.85 17.94 4.87
CA GLN A 230 25.74 18.98 5.42
C GLN A 230 27.22 18.57 5.40
N SER A 231 27.51 17.29 5.40
CA SER A 231 28.89 16.77 5.36
C SER A 231 29.44 16.54 3.96
N LEU A 232 28.66 16.88 2.90
CA LEU A 232 29.07 16.69 1.52
C LEU A 232 30.18 17.67 1.16
N ASN A 233 31.35 17.12 0.90
CA ASN A 233 32.47 17.69 0.16
C ASN A 233 32.75 16.81 -1.05
N ASP A 234 33.56 17.24 -2.02
CA ASP A 234 33.77 16.55 -3.30
C ASP A 234 34.12 15.06 -3.11
N THR A 235 35.03 14.75 -2.19
CA THR A 235 35.44 13.37 -1.88
C THR A 235 34.31 12.54 -1.27
N THR A 236 33.45 13.15 -0.46
CA THR A 236 32.32 12.49 0.18
C THR A 236 31.19 12.25 -0.81
N ILE A 237 31.00 13.16 -1.77
CA ILE A 237 30.00 13.01 -2.85
C ILE A 237 30.29 11.76 -3.67
N ASP A 238 31.54 11.56 -4.11
CA ASP A 238 31.92 10.39 -4.91
C ASP A 238 31.67 9.07 -4.15
N LEU A 239 32.01 9.04 -2.87
CA LEU A 239 31.73 7.88 -2.02
C LEU A 239 30.22 7.63 -1.85
N VAL A 240 29.44 8.68 -1.58
CA VAL A 240 27.98 8.57 -1.44
C VAL A 240 27.35 8.07 -2.73
N VAL A 241 27.71 8.65 -3.89
CA VAL A 241 27.20 8.21 -5.20
C VAL A 241 27.53 6.75 -5.45
N LYS A 242 28.76 6.31 -5.15
CA LYS A 242 29.18 4.91 -5.29
C LYS A 242 28.35 3.97 -4.40
N TYR A 243 28.23 4.26 -3.10
CA TYR A 243 27.48 3.39 -2.17
C TYR A 243 25.99 3.40 -2.43
N VAL A 244 25.41 4.56 -2.77
CA VAL A 244 24.01 4.69 -3.17
C VAL A 244 23.77 3.91 -4.46
N GLY A 245 24.68 3.97 -5.43
CA GLY A 245 24.61 3.18 -6.66
C GLY A 245 24.56 1.68 -6.39
N VAL A 246 25.46 1.18 -5.53
CA VAL A 246 25.46 -0.22 -5.11
C VAL A 246 24.16 -0.59 -4.40
N ALA A 247 23.67 0.25 -3.50
CA ALA A 247 22.41 0.01 -2.81
C ALA A 247 21.22 -0.05 -3.78
N ILE A 248 21.14 0.89 -4.73
CA ILE A 248 20.10 0.90 -5.77
C ILE A 248 20.16 -0.37 -6.61
N GLU A 249 21.36 -0.83 -6.99
CA GLU A 249 21.52 -2.06 -7.75
C GLU A 249 21.05 -3.28 -6.95
N VAL A 250 21.38 -3.37 -5.66
CA VAL A 250 20.88 -4.44 -4.77
C VAL A 250 19.35 -4.37 -4.67
N PHE A 251 18.77 -3.19 -4.48
CA PHE A 251 17.31 -3.02 -4.42
C PHE A 251 16.64 -3.36 -5.74
N SER A 252 17.30 -3.15 -6.88
CA SER A 252 16.78 -3.50 -8.21
C SER A 252 16.58 -5.01 -8.41
N TRP A 253 17.25 -5.86 -7.61
CA TRP A 253 17.08 -7.31 -7.56
C TRP A 253 16.01 -7.75 -6.55
N THR A 254 15.44 -6.83 -5.81
CA THR A 254 14.35 -7.11 -4.87
C THR A 254 12.99 -6.79 -5.50
N PRO A 255 11.88 -7.23 -4.89
CA PRO A 255 10.53 -6.80 -5.29
C PRO A 255 10.36 -5.29 -5.38
N LEU A 256 11.21 -4.52 -4.67
CA LEU A 256 11.10 -3.07 -4.57
C LEU A 256 11.49 -2.35 -5.87
N GLY A 257 12.48 -2.87 -6.62
CA GLY A 257 13.02 -2.20 -7.80
C GLY A 257 12.94 -3.01 -9.09
N ALA A 258 12.70 -4.32 -9.02
CA ALA A 258 12.84 -5.23 -10.15
C ALA A 258 11.98 -4.83 -11.36
N LEU A 259 10.72 -4.43 -11.14
CA LEU A 259 9.81 -4.06 -12.22
C LEU A 259 10.21 -2.76 -12.91
N PHE A 260 10.67 -1.75 -12.16
CA PHE A 260 11.16 -0.50 -12.75
C PHE A 260 12.47 -0.65 -13.49
N SER A 261 13.27 -1.67 -13.16
CA SER A 261 14.58 -1.89 -13.77
C SER A 261 14.52 -2.71 -15.05
N ALA A 262 13.53 -3.61 -15.19
CA ALA A 262 13.46 -4.56 -16.29
C ALA A 262 13.41 -3.90 -17.70
N PRO A 263 12.64 -2.83 -17.96
CA PRO A 263 12.66 -2.17 -19.28
C PRO A 263 14.02 -1.56 -19.63
N LEU A 264 14.68 -0.95 -18.64
CA LEU A 264 16.02 -0.36 -18.82
C LEU A 264 17.08 -1.43 -19.16
N ASP A 265 17.01 -2.60 -18.52
CA ASP A 265 17.93 -3.69 -18.81
C ASP A 265 17.77 -4.19 -20.26
N VAL A 266 16.55 -4.23 -20.78
CA VAL A 266 16.28 -4.54 -22.20
C VAL A 266 16.92 -3.47 -23.09
N ALA A 267 16.74 -2.19 -22.77
CA ALA A 267 17.34 -1.09 -23.52
C ALA A 267 18.87 -1.15 -23.55
N GLN A 268 19.47 -1.59 -22.44
CA GLN A 268 20.93 -1.81 -22.32
C GLN A 268 21.41 -3.14 -22.96
N GLY A 269 20.49 -3.95 -23.53
CA GLY A 269 20.80 -5.25 -24.13
C GLY A 269 21.00 -6.39 -23.14
N GLN A 270 20.67 -6.18 -21.86
CA GLN A 270 20.82 -7.17 -20.79
C GLN A 270 19.54 -8.04 -20.65
N TRP A 271 19.17 -8.76 -21.70
CA TRP A 271 17.95 -9.56 -21.77
C TRP A 271 17.80 -10.59 -20.64
N PRO A 272 18.84 -11.36 -20.25
CA PRO A 272 18.71 -12.32 -19.15
C PRO A 272 18.40 -11.64 -17.82
N THR A 273 19.04 -10.50 -17.55
CA THR A 273 18.82 -9.70 -16.35
C THR A 273 17.40 -9.15 -16.29
N ALA A 274 16.94 -8.59 -17.42
CA ALA A 274 15.57 -8.10 -17.56
C ALA A 274 14.53 -9.20 -17.29
N LEU A 275 14.74 -10.39 -17.88
CA LEU A 275 13.85 -11.54 -17.66
C LEU A 275 13.85 -11.97 -16.19
N ALA A 276 15.01 -12.07 -15.56
CA ALA A 276 15.12 -12.46 -14.15
C ALA A 276 14.39 -11.45 -13.24
N ARG A 277 14.59 -10.15 -13.46
CA ARG A 277 13.91 -9.08 -12.72
C ARG A 277 12.38 -9.08 -12.95
N LEU A 278 11.95 -9.32 -14.18
CA LEU A 278 10.53 -9.45 -14.51
C LEU A 278 9.90 -10.64 -13.76
N VAL A 279 10.58 -11.80 -13.74
CA VAL A 279 10.11 -12.98 -12.99
C VAL A 279 10.02 -12.67 -11.50
N ILE A 280 11.03 -12.01 -10.91
CA ILE A 280 11.00 -11.59 -9.50
C ILE A 280 9.80 -10.67 -9.24
N GLY A 281 9.58 -9.68 -10.09
CA GLY A 281 8.48 -8.73 -9.95
C GLY A 281 7.10 -9.38 -10.04
N VAL A 282 6.87 -10.20 -11.07
CA VAL A 282 5.61 -10.93 -11.27
C VAL A 282 5.37 -11.94 -10.13
N ALA A 283 6.39 -12.71 -9.76
CA ALA A 283 6.30 -13.64 -8.64
C ALA A 283 5.94 -12.90 -7.34
N SER A 284 6.51 -11.72 -7.11
CA SER A 284 6.22 -10.90 -5.94
C SER A 284 4.77 -10.42 -5.92
N ILE A 285 4.21 -9.97 -7.04
CA ILE A 285 2.80 -9.60 -7.14
C ILE A 285 1.91 -10.79 -6.78
N VAL A 286 2.18 -11.97 -7.35
CA VAL A 286 1.39 -13.18 -7.09
C VAL A 286 1.50 -13.60 -5.62
N LEU A 287 2.70 -13.61 -5.05
CA LEU A 287 2.92 -13.99 -3.66
C LEU A 287 2.24 -13.02 -2.69
N VAL A 288 2.36 -11.70 -2.92
CA VAL A 288 1.71 -10.68 -2.08
C VAL A 288 0.19 -10.74 -2.22
N TRP A 289 -0.33 -10.99 -3.42
CA TRP A 289 -1.77 -11.20 -3.64
C TRP A 289 -2.31 -12.41 -2.86
N LEU A 290 -1.61 -13.55 -2.91
CA LEU A 290 -1.98 -14.77 -2.18
C LEU A 290 -1.84 -14.57 -0.66
N TRP A 291 -0.77 -13.91 -0.21
CA TRP A 291 -0.58 -13.57 1.19
C TRP A 291 -1.70 -12.66 1.70
N TRP A 292 -2.05 -11.60 0.97
CA TRP A 292 -3.16 -10.72 1.31
C TRP A 292 -4.49 -11.48 1.39
N ARG A 293 -4.75 -12.36 0.42
CA ARG A 293 -5.95 -13.19 0.41
C ARG A 293 -6.06 -14.05 1.66
N ARG A 294 -4.98 -14.77 2.03
CA ARG A 294 -4.95 -15.59 3.24
C ARG A 294 -5.15 -14.74 4.50
N SER A 295 -4.50 -13.59 4.58
CA SER A 295 -4.63 -12.66 5.72
C SER A 295 -6.05 -12.09 5.84
N THR A 296 -6.70 -11.79 4.72
CA THR A 296 -8.10 -11.32 4.70
C THR A 296 -9.07 -12.42 5.12
N ASP A 297 -8.90 -13.65 4.63
CA ASP A 297 -9.72 -14.80 5.06
C ASP A 297 -9.60 -15.03 6.57
N LEU A 298 -8.39 -14.97 7.12
CA LEU A 298 -8.16 -15.11 8.56
C LEU A 298 -8.79 -13.95 9.35
N ALA A 299 -8.69 -12.71 8.86
CA ALA A 299 -9.29 -11.54 9.51
C ALA A 299 -10.82 -11.62 9.54
N LEU A 300 -11.45 -12.08 8.46
CA LEU A 300 -12.90 -12.29 8.40
C LEU A 300 -13.35 -13.37 9.39
N ARG A 301 -12.65 -14.51 9.45
CA ARG A 301 -12.97 -15.59 10.38
C ARG A 301 -12.76 -15.18 11.85
N SER A 302 -11.67 -14.49 12.16
CA SER A 302 -11.39 -14.03 13.52
C SER A 302 -12.41 -13.01 14.03
N ALA A 303 -12.96 -12.18 13.16
CA ALA A 303 -14.02 -11.24 13.51
C ALA A 303 -15.34 -11.96 13.87
N LEU A 304 -15.68 -13.04 13.15
CA LEU A 304 -16.87 -13.84 13.44
C LEU A 304 -16.72 -14.63 14.75
N ILE A 305 -15.54 -15.19 15.02
CA ILE A 305 -15.27 -15.97 16.24
C ILE A 305 -15.15 -15.04 17.47
N GLY A 306 -14.55 -13.85 17.30
CA GLY A 306 -14.42 -12.86 18.37
C GLY A 306 -15.75 -12.35 18.91
N ASP A 307 -16.74 -12.17 18.05
CA ASP A 307 -18.12 -11.82 18.48
C ASP A 307 -18.82 -12.98 19.20
N ALA A 308 -18.54 -14.22 18.80
CA ALA A 308 -19.10 -15.41 19.47
C ALA A 308 -18.46 -15.67 20.85
N SER A 309 -17.15 -15.37 21.02
CA SER A 309 -16.43 -15.55 22.29
C SER A 309 -16.66 -14.40 23.29
N SER A 310 -17.13 -13.26 22.84
CA SER A 310 -17.46 -12.13 23.74
C SER A 310 -18.71 -12.42 24.59
N GLY A 311 -19.50 -13.43 24.23
CA GLY A 311 -20.62 -13.92 25.06
C GLY A 311 -20.20 -14.63 26.34
N ASP A 312 -18.96 -15.13 26.39
CA ASP A 312 -18.41 -15.88 27.54
C ASP A 312 -17.28 -15.13 28.27
N ALA A 313 -17.05 -13.85 27.89
CA ALA A 313 -16.15 -12.99 28.63
C ALA A 313 -16.69 -12.86 30.06
N LYS A 314 -15.97 -13.44 31.05
CA LYS A 314 -16.19 -13.19 32.48
C LYS A 314 -16.44 -11.71 32.63
N VAL A 315 -17.68 -11.36 32.95
CA VAL A 315 -18.06 -9.99 33.30
C VAL A 315 -17.26 -9.65 34.56
N THR A 316 -16.06 -9.17 34.38
CA THR A 316 -15.29 -8.60 35.47
C THR A 316 -16.10 -7.38 35.90
N ALA A 317 -16.65 -7.44 37.11
CA ALA A 317 -17.46 -6.38 37.66
C ALA A 317 -16.60 -5.11 37.67
N LEU A 318 -16.70 -4.30 36.61
CA LEU A 318 -15.99 -3.01 36.46
C LEU A 318 -16.43 -1.97 37.49
N VAL A 319 -17.49 -2.27 38.23
CA VAL A 319 -18.00 -1.44 39.29
C VAL A 319 -17.64 -2.10 40.62
N PRO A 320 -16.88 -1.42 41.50
CA PRO A 320 -16.59 -1.94 42.82
C PRO A 320 -17.89 -2.29 43.56
N ARG A 321 -17.91 -3.40 44.28
CA ARG A 321 -19.10 -3.94 44.97
C ARG A 321 -19.79 -2.96 45.93
N PHE A 322 -19.14 -1.86 46.30
CA PHE A 322 -19.69 -0.83 47.16
C PHE A 322 -20.51 0.25 46.43
N VAL A 323 -20.48 0.26 45.07
CA VAL A 323 -21.31 1.20 44.28
C VAL A 323 -22.70 0.58 44.08
N ARG A 324 -23.72 1.15 44.75
CA ARG A 324 -25.11 0.72 44.61
C ARG A 324 -25.58 0.88 43.17
N ALA A 325 -26.44 -0.04 42.73
CA ALA A 325 -27.12 0.02 41.42
C ALA A 325 -28.00 1.29 41.36
N SER A 326 -27.41 2.39 40.91
CA SER A 326 -28.06 3.68 40.74
C SER A 326 -27.74 4.22 39.35
N ALA A 327 -28.53 5.18 38.86
CA ALA A 327 -28.28 5.85 37.58
C ALA A 327 -26.86 6.47 37.52
N PHE A 328 -26.35 6.92 38.67
CA PHE A 328 -24.99 7.47 38.80
C PHE A 328 -23.91 6.37 38.65
N GLY A 329 -24.10 5.20 39.24
CA GLY A 329 -23.19 4.05 39.07
C GLY A 329 -23.15 3.54 37.64
N ALA A 330 -24.27 3.57 36.91
CA ALA A 330 -24.35 3.21 35.51
C ALA A 330 -23.66 4.23 34.59
N SER A 331 -23.70 5.53 34.93
CA SER A 331 -22.99 6.57 34.18
C SER A 331 -21.48 6.49 34.41
N MET A 332 -21.01 6.19 35.63
CA MET A 332 -19.62 6.00 35.97
C MET A 332 -19.02 4.77 35.29
N GLY A 333 -19.78 3.65 35.22
CA GLY A 333 -19.37 2.46 34.48
C GLY A 333 -19.26 2.68 32.96
N ARG A 334 -20.00 3.66 32.40
CA ARG A 334 -19.85 4.06 30.99
C ARG A 334 -18.65 4.98 30.75
N ALA A 335 -18.28 5.80 31.70
CA ALA A 335 -17.12 6.71 31.61
C ALA A 335 -15.78 5.97 31.76
N LEU A 336 -15.77 4.79 32.39
CA LEU A 336 -14.58 3.95 32.57
C LEU A 336 -14.38 2.91 31.45
N ARG A 337 -15.25 2.85 30.46
CA ARG A 337 -15.11 2.07 29.21
C ARG A 337 -14.56 2.92 28.07
#